data_4b3645f9c607e83b54d744040d300408
#
_entry.id   4b3645f9c607e83b54d744040d300408
#
_cell.length_a   1.000
_cell.length_b   1.000
_cell.length_c   1.000
_cell.angle_alpha   90.00
_cell.angle_beta   90.00
_cell.angle_gamma   90.00
#
_symmetry.space_group_name_H-M   'P 1'
#
loop_
_entity.id
_entity.type
_entity.pdbx_description
1 polymer ?
#
loop_
_entity_poly.entity_id
_entity_poly.type
_entity_poly.pdbx_seq_one_letter_code
_entity_poly.pdbx_strand_id
1 'polypeptide(L)'
;MRRADLVELAQSTGFPRISLYIPTHHTYPSIEQDPIRLATALKEVERQLAATGMRRPEIEDLLAEAKGRIPAKMFWRYQDKGLAVLIEPGQTHWIKLPQTVPELAVVATRYHLRPMIPMCRNGEQFHVLAITRDSVRFFDGRAREMIEVDVEGMPRGISEIMERTNFQDDLGFHARDRSDPMSGGTIAKYHALGVSPIDYDDVELENFLRETAKAVEHHLARSEAPLILAAKSRVLGKLRKHVSYRHLADDDIQTDPVALGDEELHAKAWLIAEPIVRADREAARKRLRAQMSGGAPSAAHEIQTLMRAAIEGRMDSVFLAPDANVW
;
A
#
# COMPACT_ATOMS: atom_id res chain seq x y z
N MET A 1 -7.06 2.55 -4.12
CA MET A 1 -6.82 4.03 -4.08
C MET A 1 -5.56 4.28 -3.28
N ARG A 2 -4.58 4.99 -3.83
CA ARG A 2 -3.33 5.33 -3.16
C ARG A 2 -3.50 6.61 -2.33
N ARG A 3 -2.57 6.82 -1.38
CA ARG A 3 -2.55 8.07 -0.57
C ARG A 3 -2.46 9.33 -1.44
N ALA A 4 -1.72 9.26 -2.55
CA ALA A 4 -1.59 10.38 -3.50
C ALA A 4 -2.94 10.78 -4.09
N ASP A 5 -3.77 9.81 -4.48
CA ASP A 5 -5.09 10.05 -5.06
C ASP A 5 -6.02 10.77 -4.06
N LEU A 6 -5.93 10.40 -2.76
CA LEU A 6 -6.70 11.09 -1.71
C LEU A 6 -6.21 12.52 -1.46
N VAL A 7 -4.88 12.75 -1.55
CA VAL A 7 -4.31 14.09 -1.40
C VAL A 7 -4.75 14.98 -2.56
N GLU A 8 -4.78 14.48 -3.78
CA GLU A 8 -5.28 15.20 -4.96
C GLU A 8 -6.75 15.61 -4.78
N LEU A 9 -7.60 14.68 -4.37
CA LEU A 9 -9.01 14.97 -4.05
C LEU A 9 -9.16 15.99 -2.91
N ALA A 10 -8.28 15.94 -1.90
CA ALA A 10 -8.30 16.88 -0.79
C ALA A 10 -7.89 18.31 -1.19
N GLN A 11 -7.04 18.44 -2.21
CA GLN A 11 -6.61 19.71 -2.78
C GLN A 11 -7.64 20.31 -3.74
N SER A 12 -8.56 19.49 -4.27
CA SER A 12 -9.64 19.97 -5.14
C SER A 12 -10.54 20.92 -4.38
N THR A 13 -10.65 22.15 -4.88
CA THR A 13 -11.47 23.22 -4.28
C THR A 13 -12.37 23.86 -5.33
N GLY A 14 -13.50 24.38 -4.91
CA GLY A 14 -14.46 25.03 -5.78
C GLY A 14 -15.89 24.59 -5.45
N PHE A 15 -16.86 25.33 -5.93
CA PHE A 15 -18.27 25.00 -5.70
C PHE A 15 -18.94 24.66 -7.04
N PRO A 16 -19.76 23.60 -7.06
CA PRO A 16 -20.03 22.64 -6.00
C PRO A 16 -19.00 21.48 -6.00
N ARG A 17 -18.71 20.96 -4.81
CA ARG A 17 -18.07 19.66 -4.59
C ARG A 17 -19.07 18.78 -3.86
N ILE A 18 -19.50 17.71 -4.49
CA ILE A 18 -20.52 16.82 -3.96
C ILE A 18 -19.85 15.52 -3.53
N SER A 19 -20.17 15.07 -2.33
CA SER A 19 -19.69 13.80 -1.79
C SER A 19 -20.86 12.95 -1.37
N LEU A 20 -21.05 11.83 -2.04
CA LEU A 20 -22.07 10.84 -1.72
C LEU A 20 -21.41 9.57 -1.21
N TYR A 21 -21.92 9.02 -0.15
CA TYR A 21 -21.53 7.73 0.41
C TYR A 21 -22.78 6.87 0.61
N ILE A 22 -22.72 5.66 0.09
CA ILE A 22 -23.80 4.69 0.26
C ILE A 22 -23.22 3.32 0.60
N PRO A 23 -23.83 2.56 1.51
CA PRO A 23 -23.53 1.15 1.70
C PRO A 23 -23.95 0.37 0.45
N THR A 24 -23.12 -0.57 0.01
CA THR A 24 -23.39 -1.46 -1.13
C THR A 24 -23.26 -2.93 -0.72
N HIS A 25 -23.85 -3.82 -1.49
CA HIS A 25 -24.00 -5.23 -1.15
C HIS A 25 -23.54 -6.14 -2.29
N HIS A 26 -23.08 -7.35 -1.94
CA HIS A 26 -22.65 -8.37 -2.91
C HIS A 26 -23.74 -9.41 -3.19
N THR A 27 -24.76 -9.51 -2.31
CA THR A 27 -25.72 -10.59 -2.34
C THR A 27 -27.14 -10.08 -2.58
N TYR A 28 -27.90 -10.88 -3.32
CA TYR A 28 -29.33 -10.71 -3.51
C TYR A 28 -30.08 -11.09 -2.22
N PRO A 29 -31.19 -10.39 -1.81
CA PRO A 29 -31.86 -9.28 -2.49
C PRO A 29 -31.27 -7.88 -2.16
N SER A 30 -30.30 -7.77 -1.30
CA SER A 30 -29.80 -6.48 -0.78
C SER A 30 -29.22 -5.55 -1.86
N ILE A 31 -28.66 -6.14 -2.93
CA ILE A 31 -28.13 -5.40 -4.11
C ILE A 31 -29.21 -4.52 -4.78
N GLU A 32 -30.49 -4.92 -4.75
CA GLU A 32 -31.56 -4.16 -5.40
C GLU A 32 -31.85 -2.83 -4.69
N GLN A 33 -31.43 -2.69 -3.45
CA GLN A 33 -31.59 -1.45 -2.69
C GLN A 33 -30.51 -0.41 -3.00
N ASP A 34 -29.37 -0.83 -3.51
CA ASP A 34 -28.22 0.06 -3.73
C ASP A 34 -28.51 1.18 -4.75
N PRO A 35 -29.12 0.91 -5.93
CA PRO A 35 -29.53 1.97 -6.84
C PRO A 35 -30.60 2.89 -6.24
N ILE A 36 -31.49 2.38 -5.38
CA ILE A 36 -32.52 3.18 -4.70
C ILE A 36 -31.86 4.15 -3.71
N ARG A 37 -30.84 3.70 -2.97
CA ARG A 37 -30.07 4.54 -2.06
C ARG A 37 -29.33 5.66 -2.80
N LEU A 38 -28.70 5.34 -3.94
CA LEU A 38 -28.09 6.37 -4.78
C LEU A 38 -29.13 7.39 -5.25
N ALA A 39 -30.29 6.93 -5.73
CA ALA A 39 -31.35 7.81 -6.16
C ALA A 39 -31.84 8.74 -5.02
N THR A 40 -31.95 8.22 -3.80
CA THR A 40 -32.33 9.00 -2.61
C THR A 40 -31.27 10.03 -2.24
N ALA A 41 -29.99 9.63 -2.25
CA ALA A 41 -28.87 10.53 -1.99
C ALA A 41 -28.79 11.66 -3.04
N LEU A 42 -29.02 11.35 -4.31
CA LEU A 42 -29.04 12.37 -5.38
C LEU A 42 -30.21 13.37 -5.21
N LYS A 43 -31.39 12.92 -4.77
CA LYS A 43 -32.50 13.83 -4.45
C LYS A 43 -32.14 14.79 -3.32
N GLU A 44 -31.42 14.31 -2.30
CA GLU A 44 -30.95 15.17 -1.22
C GLU A 44 -29.95 16.20 -1.71
N VAL A 45 -29.02 15.80 -2.61
CA VAL A 45 -28.10 16.73 -3.27
C VAL A 45 -28.84 17.78 -4.11
N GLU A 46 -29.85 17.38 -4.89
CA GLU A 46 -30.68 18.31 -5.65
C GLU A 46 -31.30 19.37 -4.73
N ARG A 47 -31.84 18.93 -3.60
CA ARG A 47 -32.43 19.83 -2.59
C ARG A 47 -31.40 20.83 -2.03
N GLN A 48 -30.19 20.34 -1.70
CA GLN A 48 -29.08 21.18 -1.19
C GLN A 48 -28.63 22.19 -2.24
N LEU A 49 -28.41 21.78 -3.50
CA LEU A 49 -28.01 22.66 -4.59
C LEU A 49 -29.08 23.71 -4.91
N ALA A 50 -30.36 23.32 -4.94
CA ALA A 50 -31.45 24.28 -5.13
C ALA A 50 -31.52 25.34 -4.01
N ALA A 51 -31.21 24.95 -2.77
CA ALA A 51 -31.15 25.88 -1.64
C ALA A 51 -30.01 26.91 -1.76
N THR A 52 -28.95 26.62 -2.54
CA THR A 52 -27.88 27.59 -2.85
C THR A 52 -28.24 28.55 -3.99
N GLY A 53 -29.40 28.39 -4.62
CA GLY A 53 -29.84 29.21 -5.74
C GLY A 53 -29.38 28.70 -7.13
N MET A 54 -28.81 27.52 -7.21
CA MET A 54 -28.41 26.90 -8.49
C MET A 54 -29.66 26.57 -9.33
N ARG A 55 -29.60 26.88 -10.62
CA ARG A 55 -30.75 26.67 -11.54
C ARG A 55 -30.93 25.18 -11.85
N ARG A 56 -32.16 24.76 -12.02
CA ARG A 56 -32.51 23.35 -12.24
C ARG A 56 -31.77 22.71 -13.42
N PRO A 57 -31.60 23.35 -14.59
CA PRO A 57 -30.82 22.76 -15.70
C PRO A 57 -29.36 22.49 -15.33
N GLU A 58 -28.73 23.37 -14.55
CA GLU A 58 -27.35 23.22 -14.10
C GLU A 58 -27.20 22.03 -13.13
N ILE A 59 -28.21 21.85 -12.26
CA ILE A 59 -28.26 20.69 -11.36
C ILE A 59 -28.46 19.39 -12.14
N GLU A 60 -29.32 19.39 -13.14
CA GLU A 60 -29.62 18.23 -13.98
C GLU A 60 -28.39 17.81 -14.78
N ASP A 61 -27.66 18.75 -15.36
CA ASP A 61 -26.40 18.51 -16.10
C ASP A 61 -25.31 17.96 -15.18
N LEU A 62 -25.11 18.57 -14.02
CA LEU A 62 -24.12 18.17 -13.03
C LEU A 62 -24.34 16.72 -12.51
N LEU A 63 -25.58 16.30 -12.34
CA LEU A 63 -25.93 14.99 -11.81
C LEU A 63 -26.27 13.94 -12.90
N ALA A 64 -26.19 14.31 -14.19
CA ALA A 64 -26.61 13.46 -15.29
C ALA A 64 -25.88 12.11 -15.32
N GLU A 65 -24.55 12.12 -15.15
CA GLU A 65 -23.76 10.88 -15.12
C GLU A 65 -24.17 9.97 -13.96
N ALA A 66 -24.32 10.53 -12.76
CA ALA A 66 -24.68 9.77 -11.58
C ALA A 66 -26.08 9.17 -11.69
N LYS A 67 -27.05 9.93 -12.24
CA LYS A 67 -28.40 9.42 -12.53
C LYS A 67 -28.39 8.32 -13.58
N GLY A 68 -27.55 8.45 -14.61
CA GLY A 68 -27.38 7.45 -15.65
C GLY A 68 -26.86 6.09 -15.16
N ARG A 69 -26.19 6.04 -14.00
CA ARG A 69 -25.71 4.80 -13.39
C ARG A 69 -26.77 4.04 -12.60
N ILE A 70 -27.88 4.68 -12.20
CA ILE A 70 -28.95 4.04 -11.41
C ILE A 70 -29.50 2.78 -12.11
N PRO A 71 -29.87 2.79 -13.41
CA PRO A 71 -30.41 1.61 -14.08
C PRO A 71 -29.33 0.58 -14.49
N ALA A 72 -28.04 0.84 -14.27
CA ALA A 72 -26.95 0.03 -14.77
C ALA A 72 -26.73 -1.23 -13.91
N LYS A 73 -27.52 -2.29 -14.14
CA LYS A 73 -27.48 -3.54 -13.34
C LYS A 73 -26.08 -4.15 -13.20
N MET A 74 -25.28 -4.14 -14.27
CA MET A 74 -23.91 -4.67 -14.22
C MET A 74 -23.00 -3.85 -13.32
N PHE A 75 -23.17 -2.54 -13.24
CA PHE A 75 -22.42 -1.67 -12.33
C PHE A 75 -22.66 -2.08 -10.87
N TRP A 76 -23.91 -2.32 -10.46
CA TRP A 76 -24.25 -2.68 -9.09
C TRP A 76 -23.78 -4.07 -8.69
N ARG A 77 -23.72 -5.00 -9.64
CA ARG A 77 -23.30 -6.38 -9.38
C ARG A 77 -21.84 -6.50 -8.91
N TYR A 78 -21.00 -5.55 -9.27
CA TYR A 78 -19.56 -5.56 -8.99
C TYR A 78 -19.14 -4.46 -8.01
N GLN A 79 -20.01 -4.06 -7.09
CA GLN A 79 -19.63 -3.13 -6.01
C GLN A 79 -18.93 -3.86 -4.87
N ASP A 80 -18.30 -3.10 -3.95
CA ASP A 80 -17.75 -3.59 -2.68
C ASP A 80 -18.76 -3.31 -1.54
N LYS A 81 -18.33 -3.20 -0.28
CA LYS A 81 -19.21 -2.97 0.89
C LYS A 81 -19.74 -1.54 1.00
N GLY A 82 -19.14 -0.62 0.25
CA GLY A 82 -19.57 0.76 0.17
C GLY A 82 -19.13 1.39 -1.15
N LEU A 83 -19.78 2.49 -1.48
CA LEU A 83 -19.48 3.28 -2.68
C LEU A 83 -19.39 4.75 -2.29
N ALA A 84 -18.30 5.42 -2.69
CA ALA A 84 -18.18 6.86 -2.70
C ALA A 84 -18.37 7.38 -4.12
N VAL A 85 -19.21 8.40 -4.29
CA VAL A 85 -19.41 9.12 -5.55
C VAL A 85 -19.07 10.58 -5.30
N LEU A 86 -17.98 11.05 -5.90
CA LEU A 86 -17.52 12.43 -5.79
C LEU A 86 -17.76 13.13 -7.12
N ILE A 87 -18.55 14.22 -7.09
CA ILE A 87 -18.99 14.92 -8.30
C ILE A 87 -18.51 16.36 -8.25
N GLU A 88 -17.94 16.80 -9.37
CA GLU A 88 -17.63 18.18 -9.66
C GLU A 88 -18.04 18.52 -11.10
N PRO A 89 -18.10 19.79 -11.50
CA PRO A 89 -18.45 20.15 -12.85
C PRO A 89 -17.56 19.48 -13.89
N GLY A 90 -18.17 18.64 -14.74
CA GLY A 90 -17.49 17.90 -15.80
C GLY A 90 -16.81 16.59 -15.39
N GLN A 91 -16.82 16.20 -14.11
CA GLN A 91 -16.18 14.97 -13.66
C GLN A 91 -16.92 14.28 -12.51
N THR A 92 -17.01 12.94 -12.57
CA THR A 92 -17.55 12.10 -11.51
C THR A 92 -16.57 10.98 -11.19
N HIS A 93 -16.14 10.90 -9.93
CA HIS A 93 -15.29 9.83 -9.43
C HIS A 93 -16.13 8.76 -8.74
N TRP A 94 -15.95 7.50 -9.14
CA TRP A 94 -16.61 6.32 -8.58
C TRP A 94 -15.60 5.47 -7.85
N ILE A 95 -15.69 5.40 -6.52
CA ILE A 95 -14.69 4.75 -5.68
C ILE A 95 -15.35 3.69 -4.82
N LYS A 96 -15.00 2.43 -5.07
CA LYS A 96 -15.46 1.30 -4.26
C LYS A 96 -14.76 1.32 -2.90
N LEU A 97 -15.52 1.13 -1.84
CA LEU A 97 -15.03 1.15 -0.47
C LEU A 97 -15.07 -0.27 0.12
N PRO A 98 -13.95 -0.77 0.63
CA PRO A 98 -13.89 -2.13 1.19
C PRO A 98 -14.63 -2.27 2.52
N GLN A 99 -15.15 -1.18 3.06
CA GLN A 99 -15.90 -1.11 4.31
C GLN A 99 -17.28 -0.52 4.09
N THR A 100 -18.22 -0.94 4.94
CA THR A 100 -19.55 -0.31 4.99
C THR A 100 -19.42 1.12 5.48
N VAL A 101 -20.11 2.03 4.81
CA VAL A 101 -20.15 3.46 5.15
C VAL A 101 -21.61 3.87 5.45
N PRO A 102 -21.82 4.88 6.31
CA PRO A 102 -23.15 5.45 6.48
C PRO A 102 -23.61 6.17 5.20
N GLU A 103 -24.91 6.23 4.98
CA GLU A 103 -25.47 7.06 3.93
C GLU A 103 -25.20 8.54 4.23
N LEU A 104 -24.56 9.22 3.29
CA LEU A 104 -24.20 10.62 3.46
C LEU A 104 -24.26 11.34 2.11
N ALA A 105 -24.85 12.53 2.10
CA ALA A 105 -24.89 13.42 0.94
C ALA A 105 -24.47 14.83 1.39
N VAL A 106 -23.35 15.31 0.87
CA VAL A 106 -22.76 16.62 1.25
C VAL A 106 -22.47 17.43 0.01
N VAL A 107 -22.91 18.68 0.00
CA VAL A 107 -22.55 19.70 -0.99
C VAL A 107 -21.74 20.79 -0.30
N ALA A 108 -20.52 21.01 -0.75
CA ALA A 108 -19.59 21.96 -0.12
C ALA A 108 -18.62 22.58 -1.15
N THR A 109 -17.64 23.36 -0.70
CA THR A 109 -16.55 23.88 -1.54
C THR A 109 -15.36 22.92 -1.62
N ARG A 110 -15.38 21.82 -0.85
CA ARG A 110 -14.39 20.75 -0.83
C ARG A 110 -15.09 19.40 -0.67
N TYR A 111 -14.45 18.34 -1.13
CA TYR A 111 -14.95 17.00 -0.88
C TYR A 111 -14.89 16.61 0.60
N HIS A 112 -15.92 15.92 1.06
CA HIS A 112 -15.95 15.30 2.37
C HIS A 112 -15.28 13.91 2.30
N LEU A 113 -13.98 13.85 2.52
CA LEU A 113 -13.17 12.64 2.30
C LEU A 113 -13.03 11.74 3.53
N ARG A 114 -13.59 12.13 4.67
CA ARG A 114 -13.43 11.41 5.93
C ARG A 114 -13.78 9.92 5.88
N PRO A 115 -14.90 9.46 5.25
CA PRO A 115 -15.22 8.05 5.15
C PRO A 115 -14.18 7.24 4.36
N MET A 116 -13.35 7.91 3.57
CA MET A 116 -12.29 7.31 2.76
C MET A 116 -10.93 7.24 3.49
N ILE A 117 -10.73 8.00 4.56
CA ILE A 117 -9.48 8.01 5.33
C ILE A 117 -9.05 6.59 5.78
N PRO A 118 -9.96 5.71 6.23
CA PRO A 118 -9.60 4.33 6.58
C PRO A 118 -8.95 3.53 5.45
N MET A 119 -9.20 3.90 4.17
CA MET A 119 -8.55 3.24 3.02
C MET A 119 -7.06 3.61 2.89
N CYS A 120 -6.67 4.77 3.43
CA CYS A 120 -5.30 5.29 3.38
C CYS A 120 -4.54 5.05 4.68
N ARG A 121 -5.11 4.30 5.62
CA ARG A 121 -4.42 3.98 6.88
C ARG A 121 -3.24 3.06 6.61
N ASN A 122 -2.04 3.53 6.93
CA ASN A 122 -0.84 2.69 6.96
C ASN A 122 -0.93 1.59 8.04
N GLY A 123 -1.89 1.68 8.95
CA GLY A 123 -2.03 0.81 10.12
C GLY A 123 -2.54 -0.62 9.86
N GLU A 124 -2.73 -1.02 8.61
CA GLU A 124 -3.02 -2.41 8.21
C GLU A 124 -2.10 -2.85 7.05
N GLN A 125 -1.08 -2.06 6.76
CA GLN A 125 -0.09 -2.39 5.74
C GLN A 125 0.96 -3.32 6.33
N PHE A 126 1.37 -4.28 5.53
CA PHE A 126 2.52 -5.13 5.75
C PHE A 126 3.24 -5.37 4.43
N HIS A 127 4.46 -5.83 4.50
CA HIS A 127 5.25 -6.18 3.33
C HIS A 127 5.61 -7.66 3.36
N VAL A 128 5.70 -8.28 2.20
CA VAL A 128 6.18 -9.66 2.06
C VAL A 128 7.32 -9.69 1.06
N LEU A 129 8.44 -10.25 1.49
CA LEU A 129 9.57 -10.57 0.63
C LEU A 129 9.60 -12.07 0.41
N ALA A 130 9.19 -12.50 -0.77
CA ALA A 130 9.14 -13.90 -1.16
C ALA A 130 10.35 -14.26 -2.01
N ILE A 131 11.20 -15.16 -1.52
CA ILE A 131 12.48 -15.49 -2.16
C ILE A 131 12.60 -17.00 -2.39
N THR A 132 12.96 -17.34 -3.62
CA THR A 132 13.57 -18.60 -4.00
C THR A 132 14.96 -18.34 -4.55
N ARG A 133 15.70 -19.39 -4.96
CA ARG A 133 16.97 -19.21 -5.65
C ARG A 133 16.80 -18.49 -7.00
N ASP A 134 15.72 -18.78 -7.71
CA ASP A 134 15.51 -18.36 -9.09
C ASP A 134 14.54 -17.17 -9.23
N SER A 135 13.93 -16.74 -8.14
CA SER A 135 12.89 -15.71 -8.17
C SER A 135 12.83 -14.92 -6.87
N VAL A 136 12.69 -13.61 -7.00
CA VAL A 136 12.38 -12.69 -5.89
C VAL A 136 11.13 -11.92 -6.25
N ARG A 137 10.21 -11.85 -5.31
CA ARG A 137 8.98 -11.08 -5.45
C ARG A 137 8.77 -10.26 -4.17
N PHE A 138 8.41 -9.02 -4.32
CA PHE A 138 8.08 -8.15 -3.20
C PHE A 138 6.63 -7.72 -3.28
N PHE A 139 5.93 -7.71 -2.14
CA PHE A 139 4.52 -7.40 -2.10
C PHE A 139 4.20 -6.35 -1.05
N ASP A 140 3.32 -5.44 -1.42
CA ASP A 140 2.57 -4.59 -0.49
C ASP A 140 1.24 -5.26 -0.16
N GLY A 141 1.06 -5.63 1.10
CA GLY A 141 -0.12 -6.30 1.62
C GLY A 141 -0.96 -5.41 2.53
N ARG A 142 -2.24 -5.70 2.54
CA ARG A 142 -3.24 -5.19 3.48
C ARG A 142 -4.15 -6.34 3.90
N ALA A 143 -5.02 -6.10 4.88
CA ALA A 143 -5.94 -7.12 5.41
C ALA A 143 -6.73 -7.92 4.35
N ARG A 144 -6.94 -7.38 3.15
CA ARG A 144 -7.80 -7.97 2.11
C ARG A 144 -7.17 -8.13 0.75
N GLU A 145 -6.03 -7.55 0.53
CA GLU A 145 -5.35 -7.53 -0.76
C GLU A 145 -3.85 -7.53 -0.59
N MET A 146 -3.17 -8.11 -1.53
CA MET A 146 -1.73 -8.05 -1.64
C MET A 146 -1.38 -7.82 -3.10
N ILE A 147 -0.50 -6.86 -3.36
CA ILE A 147 -0.13 -6.43 -4.71
C ILE A 147 1.38 -6.57 -4.85
N GLU A 148 1.83 -7.21 -5.91
CA GLU A 148 3.24 -7.29 -6.24
C GLU A 148 3.77 -5.91 -6.67
N VAL A 149 4.91 -5.52 -6.14
CA VAL A 149 5.56 -4.22 -6.37
C VAL A 149 6.95 -4.47 -6.92
N ASP A 150 7.29 -3.79 -8.00
CA ASP A 150 8.65 -3.79 -8.53
C ASP A 150 9.54 -2.88 -7.68
N VAL A 151 10.63 -3.43 -7.14
CA VAL A 151 11.58 -2.71 -6.28
C VAL A 151 12.84 -2.40 -7.08
N GLU A 152 13.16 -1.12 -7.16
CA GLU A 152 14.33 -0.65 -7.90
C GLU A 152 15.64 -1.26 -7.34
N GLY A 153 16.44 -1.84 -8.21
CA GLY A 153 17.69 -2.49 -7.85
C GLY A 153 17.58 -3.87 -7.19
N MET A 154 16.38 -4.42 -7.04
CA MET A 154 16.19 -5.76 -6.54
C MET A 154 16.47 -6.80 -7.65
N PRO A 155 17.42 -7.74 -7.46
CA PRO A 155 17.70 -8.77 -8.45
C PRO A 155 16.50 -9.70 -8.60
N ARG A 156 16.24 -10.17 -9.82
CA ARG A 156 15.12 -11.08 -10.11
C ARG A 156 15.37 -12.50 -9.66
N GLY A 157 16.65 -12.90 -9.57
CA GLY A 157 17.09 -14.22 -9.16
C GLY A 157 18.62 -14.30 -9.13
N ILE A 158 19.16 -15.42 -8.66
CA ILE A 158 20.63 -15.62 -8.52
C ILE A 158 21.36 -15.55 -9.87
N SER A 159 20.72 -15.97 -10.96
CA SER A 159 21.28 -15.95 -12.31
C SER A 159 21.71 -14.54 -12.75
N GLU A 160 20.96 -13.53 -12.37
CA GLU A 160 21.29 -12.14 -12.69
C GLU A 160 22.59 -11.69 -12.00
N ILE A 161 22.83 -12.13 -10.79
CA ILE A 161 24.07 -11.85 -10.06
C ILE A 161 25.25 -12.59 -10.71
N MET A 162 25.06 -13.86 -11.04
CA MET A 162 26.10 -14.68 -11.69
C MET A 162 26.52 -14.09 -13.04
N GLU A 163 25.57 -13.61 -13.84
CA GLU A 163 25.88 -12.94 -15.12
C GLU A 163 26.70 -11.67 -14.93
N ARG A 164 26.35 -10.84 -13.93
CA ARG A 164 27.10 -9.62 -13.60
C ARG A 164 28.52 -9.93 -13.11
N THR A 165 28.69 -10.94 -12.29
CA THR A 165 30.00 -11.36 -11.77
C THR A 165 30.89 -11.89 -12.88
N ASN A 166 30.38 -12.79 -13.75
CA ASN A 166 31.12 -13.29 -14.87
C ASN A 166 31.54 -12.19 -15.85
N PHE A 167 30.68 -11.22 -16.13
CA PHE A 167 31.01 -10.07 -16.99
C PHE A 167 32.08 -9.16 -16.40
N GLN A 168 32.10 -8.98 -15.09
CA GLN A 168 33.16 -8.21 -14.40
C GLN A 168 34.50 -8.93 -14.42
N ASP A 169 34.50 -10.24 -14.26
CA ASP A 169 35.72 -11.06 -14.34
C ASP A 169 36.32 -11.04 -15.75
N ASP A 170 35.50 -11.15 -16.79
CA ASP A 170 35.94 -11.03 -18.20
C ASP A 170 36.52 -9.63 -18.51
N LEU A 171 35.90 -8.56 -18.03
CA LEU A 171 36.46 -7.19 -18.17
C LEU A 171 37.78 -6.99 -17.40
N GLY A 172 37.89 -7.60 -16.23
CA GLY A 172 39.11 -7.58 -15.41
C GLY A 172 40.27 -8.32 -16.10
N PHE A 173 39.97 -9.36 -16.86
CA PHE A 173 40.96 -10.10 -17.63
C PHE A 173 41.51 -9.30 -18.81
N HIS A 174 40.66 -8.64 -19.58
CA HIS A 174 41.05 -7.79 -20.71
C HIS A 174 41.82 -6.52 -20.31
N ALA A 175 41.62 -6.01 -19.11
CA ALA A 175 42.35 -4.83 -18.60
C ALA A 175 43.80 -5.16 -18.16
N ARG A 176 44.13 -6.42 -17.84
CA ARG A 176 45.48 -6.86 -17.45
C ARG A 176 46.35 -7.30 -18.63
N ASP A 177 45.77 -7.53 -19.81
CA ASP A 177 46.48 -8.06 -20.98
C ASP A 177 47.16 -6.98 -21.84
N ARG A 178 47.35 -5.74 -21.33
CA ARG A 178 47.97 -4.61 -22.05
C ARG A 178 49.38 -4.25 -21.62
N SER A 179 50.12 -5.15 -21.02
CA SER A 179 51.55 -4.91 -20.77
C SER A 179 52.35 -6.21 -20.72
N ASP A 180 52.77 -6.75 -21.83
CA ASP A 180 54.14 -7.14 -22.24
C ASP A 180 54.13 -8.11 -23.44
N PRO A 181 54.73 -7.79 -24.57
CA PRO A 181 54.82 -8.68 -25.70
C PRO A 181 56.12 -9.49 -25.71
N MET A 182 56.56 -10.08 -24.60
CA MET A 182 57.74 -10.93 -24.62
C MET A 182 57.83 -11.87 -23.42
N SER A 183 57.03 -12.95 -23.46
CA SER A 183 57.35 -14.21 -22.81
C SER A 183 56.41 -15.31 -23.29
N GLY A 184 56.93 -16.24 -24.10
CA GLY A 184 56.26 -17.45 -24.44
C GLY A 184 56.08 -18.35 -23.22
N GLY A 185 54.91 -18.32 -22.65
CA GLY A 185 54.51 -19.11 -21.48
C GLY A 185 53.14 -19.67 -21.67
N THR A 186 53.04 -20.99 -21.68
CA THR A 186 51.89 -21.83 -21.65
C THR A 186 50.74 -21.23 -20.83
N ILE A 187 49.56 -21.15 -21.45
CA ILE A 187 48.32 -20.77 -20.78
C ILE A 187 48.04 -21.75 -19.66
N ALA A 188 48.43 -21.40 -18.44
CA ALA A 188 48.01 -22.11 -17.24
C ALA A 188 46.54 -21.75 -17.03
N LYS A 189 45.63 -22.68 -17.30
CA LYS A 189 44.26 -22.64 -16.74
C LYS A 189 44.40 -22.64 -15.21
N TYR A 190 44.31 -21.49 -14.59
CA TYR A 190 44.11 -21.39 -13.15
C TYR A 190 42.72 -21.90 -12.84
N HIS A 191 42.58 -23.20 -12.59
CA HIS A 191 41.56 -23.68 -11.72
C HIS A 191 41.80 -23.04 -10.38
N ALA A 192 40.87 -22.22 -9.92
CA ALA A 192 40.92 -21.59 -8.59
C ALA A 192 41.19 -22.70 -7.56
N LEU A 193 42.32 -22.60 -6.90
CA LEU A 193 42.75 -23.53 -5.89
C LEU A 193 41.73 -23.57 -4.75
N GLY A 194 40.98 -24.69 -4.64
CA GLY A 194 40.43 -25.14 -3.38
C GLY A 194 39.01 -24.70 -3.00
N VAL A 195 38.26 -24.03 -3.88
CA VAL A 195 36.85 -23.76 -3.59
C VAL A 195 36.01 -24.90 -4.21
N SER A 196 35.33 -25.66 -3.39
CA SER A 196 34.38 -26.67 -3.82
C SER A 196 33.24 -25.99 -4.62
N PRO A 197 32.66 -26.66 -5.65
CA PRO A 197 31.47 -26.14 -6.33
C PRO A 197 30.32 -25.80 -5.38
N ILE A 198 30.26 -26.48 -4.24
CA ILE A 198 29.28 -26.23 -3.18
C ILE A 198 29.56 -24.90 -2.47
N ASP A 199 30.84 -24.57 -2.26
CA ASP A 199 31.23 -23.31 -1.59
C ASP A 199 31.01 -22.10 -2.52
N TYR A 200 31.21 -22.27 -3.82
CA TYR A 200 30.93 -21.23 -4.82
C TYR A 200 29.44 -20.89 -4.88
N ASP A 201 28.58 -21.91 -4.95
CA ASP A 201 27.13 -21.76 -4.91
C ASP A 201 26.65 -21.05 -3.62
N ASP A 202 27.28 -21.29 -2.50
CA ASP A 202 26.91 -20.65 -1.22
C ASP A 202 27.38 -19.18 -1.16
N VAL A 203 28.51 -18.82 -1.76
CA VAL A 203 28.97 -17.43 -1.87
C VAL A 203 28.06 -16.60 -2.77
N GLU A 204 27.69 -17.13 -3.93
CA GLU A 204 26.75 -16.46 -4.85
C GLU A 204 25.37 -16.28 -4.23
N LEU A 205 24.89 -17.27 -3.50
CA LEU A 205 23.63 -17.14 -2.75
C LEU A 205 23.71 -16.04 -1.68
N GLU A 206 24.79 -15.95 -0.92
CA GLU A 206 24.99 -14.89 0.08
C GLU A 206 25.05 -13.51 -0.56
N ASN A 207 25.71 -13.35 -1.72
CA ASN A 207 25.76 -12.11 -2.47
C ASN A 207 24.34 -11.71 -2.95
N PHE A 208 23.62 -12.65 -3.51
CA PHE A 208 22.25 -12.47 -3.98
C PHE A 208 21.31 -12.02 -2.84
N LEU A 209 21.35 -12.69 -1.70
CA LEU A 209 20.53 -12.35 -0.54
C LEU A 209 20.88 -10.98 0.04
N ARG A 210 22.17 -10.63 0.06
CA ARG A 210 22.64 -9.32 0.53
C ARG A 210 22.17 -8.18 -0.37
N GLU A 211 22.27 -8.33 -1.70
CA GLU A 211 21.79 -7.31 -2.65
C GLU A 211 20.28 -7.15 -2.57
N THR A 212 19.56 -8.26 -2.49
CA THR A 212 18.11 -8.25 -2.29
C THR A 212 17.71 -7.50 -1.01
N ALA A 213 18.35 -7.84 0.11
CA ALA A 213 18.07 -7.18 1.39
C ALA A 213 18.31 -5.66 1.30
N LYS A 214 19.44 -5.25 0.71
CA LYS A 214 19.80 -3.83 0.54
C LYS A 214 18.78 -3.07 -0.31
N ALA A 215 18.31 -3.64 -1.43
CA ALA A 215 17.31 -3.02 -2.29
C ALA A 215 15.97 -2.84 -1.56
N VAL A 216 15.53 -3.88 -0.85
CA VAL A 216 14.30 -3.85 -0.05
C VAL A 216 14.38 -2.83 1.09
N GLU A 217 15.50 -2.77 1.81
CA GLU A 217 15.71 -1.77 2.88
C GLU A 217 15.68 -0.33 2.34
N HIS A 218 16.26 -0.11 1.17
CA HIS A 218 16.18 1.20 0.52
C HIS A 218 14.74 1.57 0.17
N HIS A 219 14.00 0.63 -0.40
CA HIS A 219 12.58 0.81 -0.71
C HIS A 219 11.74 1.09 0.54
N LEU A 220 12.04 0.41 1.65
CA LEU A 220 11.34 0.52 2.93
C LEU A 220 11.84 1.63 3.85
N ALA A 221 12.77 2.48 3.42
CA ALA A 221 13.43 3.49 4.27
C ALA A 221 12.45 4.44 5.00
N ARG A 222 11.24 4.62 4.47
CA ARG A 222 10.18 5.47 5.05
C ARG A 222 8.95 4.68 5.50
N SER A 223 9.01 3.36 5.47
CA SER A 223 7.93 2.49 5.93
C SER A 223 8.10 2.14 7.41
N GLU A 224 6.97 2.02 8.10
CA GLU A 224 6.89 1.48 9.46
C GLU A 224 6.08 0.18 9.51
N ALA A 225 5.62 -0.31 8.35
CA ALA A 225 4.85 -1.53 8.25
C ALA A 225 5.73 -2.78 8.45
N PRO A 226 5.25 -3.85 9.08
CA PRO A 226 6.04 -5.06 9.29
C PRO A 226 6.41 -5.71 7.95
N LEU A 227 7.67 -6.18 7.86
CA LEU A 227 8.18 -6.99 6.77
C LEU A 227 8.18 -8.46 7.17
N ILE A 228 7.56 -9.30 6.37
CA ILE A 228 7.49 -10.75 6.56
C ILE A 228 8.33 -11.42 5.47
N LEU A 229 9.18 -12.36 5.85
CA LEU A 229 9.98 -13.14 4.92
C LEU A 229 9.27 -14.44 4.57
N ALA A 230 9.31 -14.80 3.29
CA ALA A 230 8.76 -16.06 2.78
C ALA A 230 9.80 -16.78 1.93
N ALA A 231 10.31 -17.90 2.42
CA ALA A 231 11.27 -18.75 1.70
C ALA A 231 11.40 -20.12 2.36
N LYS A 232 12.13 -21.03 1.73
CA LYS A 232 12.55 -22.30 2.38
C LYS A 232 13.49 -22.02 3.55
N SER A 233 13.41 -22.81 4.61
CA SER A 233 14.12 -22.61 5.88
C SER A 233 15.62 -22.33 5.75
N ARG A 234 16.33 -23.00 4.79
CA ARG A 234 17.76 -22.76 4.53
C ARG A 234 18.03 -21.34 4.03
N VAL A 235 17.19 -20.83 3.15
CA VAL A 235 17.31 -19.47 2.58
C VAL A 235 16.93 -18.43 3.62
N LEU A 236 15.86 -18.66 4.40
CA LEU A 236 15.43 -17.78 5.48
C LEU A 236 16.52 -17.54 6.51
N GLY A 237 17.19 -18.59 6.96
CA GLY A 237 18.27 -18.50 7.96
C GLY A 237 19.44 -17.64 7.51
N LYS A 238 19.74 -17.64 6.19
CA LYS A 238 20.77 -16.76 5.60
C LYS A 238 20.24 -15.33 5.39
N LEU A 239 19.07 -15.19 4.75
CA LEU A 239 18.45 -13.91 4.46
C LEU A 239 18.27 -13.03 5.71
N ARG A 240 17.78 -13.62 6.80
CA ARG A 240 17.56 -12.93 8.08
C ARG A 240 18.82 -12.25 8.64
N LYS A 241 20.00 -12.77 8.33
CA LYS A 241 21.27 -12.16 8.73
C LYS A 241 21.60 -10.88 7.96
N HIS A 242 21.07 -10.74 6.75
CA HIS A 242 21.30 -9.60 5.88
C HIS A 242 20.25 -8.50 6.00
N VAL A 243 19.05 -8.82 6.52
CA VAL A 243 17.98 -7.84 6.67
C VAL A 243 18.09 -7.13 8.02
N SER A 244 18.37 -5.82 7.97
CA SER A 244 18.48 -4.93 9.14
C SER A 244 17.24 -4.06 9.33
N TYR A 245 16.16 -4.33 8.59
CA TYR A 245 14.94 -3.54 8.66
C TYR A 245 14.31 -3.58 10.05
N ARG A 246 14.06 -2.41 10.64
CA ARG A 246 13.62 -2.25 12.04
C ARG A 246 12.30 -2.96 12.37
N HIS A 247 11.40 -3.06 11.39
CA HIS A 247 10.09 -3.68 11.55
C HIS A 247 10.01 -5.06 10.87
N LEU A 248 11.14 -5.80 10.88
CA LEU A 248 11.14 -7.20 10.47
C LEU A 248 10.31 -8.02 11.46
N ALA A 249 9.35 -8.80 10.94
CA ALA A 249 8.53 -9.69 11.76
C ALA A 249 9.38 -10.80 12.40
N ASP A 250 9.00 -11.23 13.60
CA ASP A 250 9.69 -12.34 14.29
C ASP A 250 9.40 -13.67 13.61
N ASP A 251 8.18 -13.86 13.12
CA ASP A 251 7.74 -15.04 12.41
C ASP A 251 7.92 -14.91 10.89
N ASP A 252 8.21 -16.05 10.23
CA ASP A 252 8.44 -16.17 8.80
C ASP A 252 7.50 -17.21 8.16
N ILE A 253 7.27 -17.12 6.86
CA ILE A 253 6.57 -18.13 6.08
C ILE A 253 7.60 -19.15 5.56
N GLN A 254 7.77 -20.25 6.27
CA GLN A 254 8.75 -21.31 5.97
C GLN A 254 8.22 -22.29 4.93
N THR A 255 7.97 -21.81 3.73
CA THR A 255 7.44 -22.63 2.62
C THR A 255 8.07 -22.10 1.32
N ASP A 256 8.04 -22.93 0.26
CA ASP A 256 8.40 -22.45 -1.07
C ASP A 256 7.36 -21.45 -1.58
N PRO A 257 7.69 -20.16 -1.74
CA PRO A 257 6.72 -19.15 -2.13
C PRO A 257 6.15 -19.36 -3.55
N VAL A 258 6.88 -20.07 -4.42
CA VAL A 258 6.41 -20.38 -5.79
C VAL A 258 5.33 -21.45 -5.76
N ALA A 259 5.38 -22.35 -4.79
CA ALA A 259 4.37 -23.39 -4.61
C ALA A 259 3.06 -22.85 -4.01
N LEU A 260 3.11 -21.67 -3.40
CA LEU A 260 1.94 -20.96 -2.86
C LEU A 260 1.36 -20.04 -3.93
N GLY A 261 0.07 -20.07 -4.14
CA GLY A 261 -0.62 -19.02 -4.86
C GLY A 261 -0.62 -17.69 -4.07
N ASP A 262 -0.80 -16.58 -4.76
CA ASP A 262 -0.77 -15.26 -4.11
C ASP A 262 -1.83 -15.11 -3.01
N GLU A 263 -3.00 -15.72 -3.15
CA GLU A 263 -4.05 -15.73 -2.12
C GLU A 263 -3.63 -16.49 -0.85
N GLU A 264 -2.97 -17.65 -1.00
CA GLU A 264 -2.50 -18.43 0.14
C GLU A 264 -1.30 -17.75 0.82
N LEU A 265 -0.40 -17.16 0.05
CA LEU A 265 0.71 -16.36 0.57
C LEU A 265 0.19 -15.17 1.37
N HIS A 266 -0.81 -14.45 0.83
CA HIS A 266 -1.49 -13.37 1.52
C HIS A 266 -2.12 -13.81 2.84
N ALA A 267 -2.87 -14.91 2.84
CA ALA A 267 -3.54 -15.41 4.04
C ALA A 267 -2.54 -15.77 5.16
N LYS A 268 -1.43 -16.43 4.80
CA LYS A 268 -0.35 -16.75 5.76
C LYS A 268 0.36 -15.50 6.28
N ALA A 269 0.65 -14.56 5.39
CA ALA A 269 1.28 -13.29 5.76
C ALA A 269 0.37 -12.46 6.68
N TRP A 270 -0.93 -12.41 6.40
CA TRP A 270 -1.88 -11.69 7.24
C TRP A 270 -1.99 -12.26 8.66
N LEU A 271 -1.93 -13.59 8.82
CA LEU A 271 -1.91 -14.22 10.14
C LEU A 271 -0.73 -13.75 11.00
N ILE A 272 0.42 -13.47 10.38
CA ILE A 272 1.61 -12.92 11.06
C ILE A 272 1.48 -11.41 11.27
N ALA A 273 1.00 -10.68 10.26
CA ALA A 273 0.90 -9.22 10.29
C ALA A 273 -0.17 -8.70 11.25
N GLU A 274 -1.35 -9.35 11.30
CA GLU A 274 -2.51 -8.87 12.05
C GLU A 274 -2.22 -8.59 13.53
N PRO A 275 -1.59 -9.50 14.30
CA PRO A 275 -1.26 -9.25 15.71
C PRO A 275 -0.28 -8.10 15.89
N ILE A 276 0.71 -7.93 14.99
CA ILE A 276 1.70 -6.85 15.05
C ILE A 276 0.99 -5.51 14.84
N VAL A 277 0.22 -5.39 13.78
CA VAL A 277 -0.54 -4.18 13.43
C VAL A 277 -1.56 -3.82 14.52
N ARG A 278 -2.19 -4.82 15.13
CA ARG A 278 -3.12 -4.62 16.24
C ARG A 278 -2.41 -4.09 17.49
N ALA A 279 -1.26 -4.67 17.83
CA ALA A 279 -0.46 -4.25 18.99
C ALA A 279 0.01 -2.79 18.83
N ASP A 280 0.48 -2.39 17.67
CA ASP A 280 0.91 -1.03 17.37
C ASP A 280 -0.24 -0.02 17.52
N ARG A 281 -1.42 -0.38 17.01
CA ARG A 281 -2.62 0.45 17.14
C ARG A 281 -3.04 0.63 18.60
N GLU A 282 -3.02 -0.43 19.37
CA GLU A 282 -3.38 -0.37 20.79
C GLU A 282 -2.32 0.39 21.61
N ALA A 283 -1.04 0.22 21.32
CA ALA A 283 0.04 0.99 21.90
C ALA A 283 -0.10 2.51 21.61
N ALA A 284 -0.45 2.88 20.37
CA ALA A 284 -0.71 4.26 20.00
C ALA A 284 -1.91 4.85 20.76
N ARG A 285 -3.00 4.09 20.88
CA ARG A 285 -4.17 4.50 21.70
C ARG A 285 -3.84 4.68 23.16
N LYS A 286 -3.04 3.77 23.73
CA LYS A 286 -2.60 3.83 25.13
C LYS A 286 -1.72 5.06 25.37
N ARG A 287 -0.80 5.35 24.45
CA ARG A 287 0.03 6.59 24.50
C ARG A 287 -0.83 7.84 24.50
N LEU A 288 -1.79 7.94 23.56
CA LEU A 288 -2.69 9.09 23.50
C LEU A 288 -3.46 9.30 24.83
N ARG A 289 -4.07 8.24 25.36
CA ARG A 289 -4.80 8.31 26.63
C ARG A 289 -3.92 8.77 27.79
N ALA A 290 -2.70 8.26 27.89
CA ALA A 290 -1.75 8.64 28.94
C ALA A 290 -1.34 10.12 28.80
N GLN A 291 -1.11 10.63 27.59
CA GLN A 291 -0.76 12.02 27.34
C GLN A 291 -1.93 12.96 27.65
N MET A 292 -3.16 12.60 27.27
CA MET A 292 -4.34 13.40 27.59
C MET A 292 -4.63 13.43 29.10
N SER A 293 -4.48 12.31 29.81
CA SER A 293 -4.69 12.26 31.27
C SER A 293 -3.62 13.01 32.05
N GLY A 294 -2.39 13.07 31.53
CA GLY A 294 -1.28 13.78 32.15
C GLY A 294 -1.21 15.28 31.82
N GLY A 295 -2.14 15.81 31.03
CA GLY A 295 -2.11 17.23 30.59
C GLY A 295 -0.88 17.57 29.74
N ALA A 296 -0.32 16.60 29.03
CA ALA A 296 0.88 16.81 28.23
C ALA A 296 0.63 17.75 27.06
N PRO A 297 1.50 18.75 26.80
CA PRO A 297 1.35 19.69 25.70
C PRO A 297 1.44 19.05 24.31
N SER A 298 1.83 17.77 24.26
CA SER A 298 1.93 16.97 23.03
C SER A 298 0.62 16.33 22.57
N ALA A 299 -0.48 16.45 23.35
CA ALA A 299 -1.80 15.96 22.99
C ALA A 299 -2.83 17.08 23.06
N ALA A 300 -3.66 17.19 22.03
CA ALA A 300 -4.74 18.19 21.96
C ALA A 300 -6.03 17.56 21.44
N HIS A 301 -7.16 18.09 21.84
CA HIS A 301 -8.49 17.70 21.36
C HIS A 301 -9.29 18.87 20.77
N GLU A 302 -8.82 20.09 20.94
CA GLU A 302 -9.46 21.27 20.37
C GLU A 302 -9.17 21.37 18.86
N ILE A 303 -10.22 21.51 18.07
CA ILE A 303 -10.14 21.58 16.61
C ILE A 303 -9.18 22.66 16.12
N GLN A 304 -9.25 23.85 16.70
CA GLN A 304 -8.41 24.99 16.28
C GLN A 304 -6.92 24.69 16.51
N THR A 305 -6.58 24.09 17.64
CA THR A 305 -5.21 23.67 17.98
C THR A 305 -4.73 22.57 17.04
N LEU A 306 -5.59 21.57 16.75
CA LEU A 306 -5.29 20.51 15.82
C LEU A 306 -5.08 21.02 14.38
N MET A 307 -5.95 21.93 13.91
CA MET A 307 -5.80 22.52 12.58
C MET A 307 -4.50 23.31 12.44
N ARG A 308 -4.13 24.10 13.44
CA ARG A 308 -2.87 24.85 13.45
C ARG A 308 -1.67 23.90 13.41
N ALA A 309 -1.66 22.87 14.27
CA ALA A 309 -0.61 21.87 14.31
C ALA A 309 -0.49 21.08 12.99
N ALA A 310 -1.62 20.81 12.31
CA ALA A 310 -1.64 20.16 11.01
C ALA A 310 -0.99 21.04 9.92
N ILE A 311 -1.35 22.33 9.88
CA ILE A 311 -0.78 23.29 8.92
C ILE A 311 0.73 23.46 9.13
N GLU A 312 1.18 23.47 10.38
CA GLU A 312 2.59 23.59 10.77
C GLU A 312 3.37 22.26 10.63
N GLY A 313 2.73 21.16 10.21
CA GLY A 313 3.37 19.84 10.05
C GLY A 313 3.82 19.21 11.37
N ARG A 314 3.29 19.62 12.52
CA ARG A 314 3.65 19.16 13.87
C ARG A 314 2.82 17.99 14.37
N MET A 315 1.97 17.40 13.52
CA MET A 315 1.14 16.26 13.90
C MET A 315 1.79 14.95 13.50
N ASP A 316 2.01 14.09 14.48
CA ASP A 316 2.45 12.71 14.28
C ASP A 316 1.27 11.77 13.99
N SER A 317 0.25 11.83 14.85
CA SER A 317 -0.90 10.92 14.78
C SER A 317 -2.21 11.65 15.05
N VAL A 318 -3.25 11.32 14.29
CA VAL A 318 -4.60 11.84 14.46
C VAL A 318 -5.57 10.70 14.74
N PHE A 319 -6.34 10.82 15.80
CA PHE A 319 -7.41 9.89 16.14
C PHE A 319 -8.75 10.55 15.87
N LEU A 320 -9.53 9.95 14.99
CA LEU A 320 -10.87 10.44 14.65
C LEU A 320 -11.92 9.50 15.24
N ALA A 321 -12.85 10.04 16.00
CA ALA A 321 -14.00 9.25 16.46
C ALA A 321 -14.88 8.90 15.24
N PRO A 322 -15.40 7.67 15.14
CA PRO A 322 -16.23 7.26 13.99
C PRO A 322 -17.41 8.20 13.72
N ASP A 323 -18.03 8.72 14.78
CA ASP A 323 -19.29 9.48 14.73
C ASP A 323 -19.11 11.00 14.85
N ALA A 324 -17.87 11.51 15.02
CA ALA A 324 -17.65 12.94 15.14
C ALA A 324 -17.82 13.63 13.78
N ASN A 325 -18.91 14.30 13.55
CA ASN A 325 -19.12 15.19 12.40
C ASN A 325 -19.09 16.63 12.92
N VAL A 326 -18.06 17.38 12.55
CA VAL A 326 -17.94 18.82 12.81
C VAL A 326 -17.98 19.49 11.45
N TRP A 327 -19.00 20.30 11.25
CA TRP A 327 -19.21 21.10 10.05
C TRP A 327 -18.87 22.57 10.33
#